data_a65f1c3812fbb5c8fe94243e9037c628
#
_entry.id   a65f1c3812fbb5c8fe94243e9037c628
#
_cell.length_a   1.000
_cell.length_b   1.000
_cell.length_c   1.000
_cell.angle_alpha   90.00
_cell.angle_beta   90.00
_cell.angle_gamma   90.00
#
_symmetry.space_group_name_H-M   'P 1'
#
loop_
_entity.id
_entity.type
_entity.pdbx_description
1 polymer ?
#
loop_
_entity_poly.entity_id
_entity_poly.type
_entity_poly.pdbx_seq_one_letter_code
_entity_poly.pdbx_strand_id
1 'polypeptide(L)'
;TFNIKEELKKLPDQPGVYIMHDASDAIIYVGKAVSLRNRVRQYFQACHDEGIKKDQMVKKITRFEYIITDSELEALVLECNLIKEYRPKYNTMLRDDKTYPYIKVTLGEEFPRVLFCRQLKKDKSRYFGPYTSAGAVKDTIDLLKKIYHLRTCNRVLPRDIGKERPCLNYHIHQCQAPCQGYISKEEYREKINQAVDFLNGNYQPCLLYTSPSPRDTR
;
A
#
# COMPACT_ATOMS: atom_id res chain seq x y z
N THR A 1 10.56 5.10 -32.35
CA THR A 1 9.89 3.79 -32.15
C THR A 1 10.35 3.21 -30.83
N PHE A 2 9.44 2.88 -29.92
CA PHE A 2 9.77 2.31 -28.61
C PHE A 2 10.28 0.85 -28.79
N ASN A 3 11.52 0.60 -28.37
CA ASN A 3 12.09 -0.74 -28.44
C ASN A 3 12.04 -1.42 -27.08
N ILE A 4 11.05 -2.31 -26.90
CA ILE A 4 10.82 -3.03 -25.63
C ILE A 4 12.10 -3.74 -25.13
N LYS A 5 12.86 -4.39 -26.01
CA LYS A 5 14.07 -5.15 -25.61
C LYS A 5 15.18 -4.24 -25.05
N GLU A 6 15.31 -3.05 -25.57
CA GLU A 6 16.30 -2.08 -25.08
C GLU A 6 15.84 -1.42 -23.78
N GLU A 7 14.56 -1.05 -23.70
CA GLU A 7 14.00 -0.44 -22.49
C GLU A 7 13.97 -1.43 -21.30
N LEU A 8 13.77 -2.73 -21.54
CA LEU A 8 13.89 -3.76 -20.50
C LEU A 8 15.29 -3.83 -19.86
N LYS A 9 16.34 -3.45 -20.60
CA LYS A 9 17.73 -3.44 -20.05
C LYS A 9 17.95 -2.28 -19.08
N LYS A 10 17.24 -1.17 -19.27
CA LYS A 10 17.35 0.07 -18.47
C LYS A 10 16.57 0.03 -17.15
N LEU A 11 15.71 -0.98 -16.98
CA LEU A 11 14.87 -1.09 -15.79
C LEU A 11 15.70 -1.19 -14.50
N PRO A 12 15.41 -0.35 -13.50
CA PRO A 12 16.10 -0.37 -12.21
C PRO A 12 15.66 -1.57 -11.36
N ASP A 13 16.54 -1.98 -10.47
CA ASP A 13 16.24 -3.00 -9.45
C ASP A 13 15.74 -2.32 -8.17
N GLN A 14 14.60 -1.63 -8.29
CA GLN A 14 13.99 -0.81 -7.25
C GLN A 14 12.48 -1.05 -7.23
N PRO A 15 11.81 -0.80 -6.09
CA PRO A 15 10.37 -0.86 -6.02
C PRO A 15 9.73 0.25 -6.86
N GLY A 16 8.53 -0.01 -7.34
CA GLY A 16 7.80 0.97 -8.11
C GLY A 16 6.54 0.42 -8.78
N VAL A 17 5.96 1.25 -9.62
CA VAL A 17 4.78 0.94 -10.41
C VAL A 17 5.14 0.97 -11.89
N TYR A 18 4.62 0.02 -12.65
CA TYR A 18 4.74 -0.03 -14.11
C TYR A 18 3.37 0.10 -14.76
N ILE A 19 3.35 0.76 -15.90
CA ILE A 19 2.15 1.13 -16.66
C ILE A 19 2.33 0.59 -18.07
N MET A 20 1.41 -0.23 -18.54
CA MET A 20 1.46 -0.87 -19.85
C MET A 20 0.48 -0.19 -20.81
N HIS A 21 0.95 0.11 -22.01
CA HIS A 21 0.20 0.78 -23.07
C HIS A 21 0.02 -0.12 -24.30
N ASP A 22 -1.10 0.04 -24.97
CA ASP A 22 -1.36 -0.60 -26.26
C ASP A 22 -0.93 0.26 -27.46
N ALA A 23 -1.24 -0.19 -28.68
CA ALA A 23 -0.91 0.49 -29.93
C ALA A 23 -1.59 1.87 -30.11
N SER A 24 -2.67 2.12 -29.38
CA SER A 24 -3.37 3.42 -29.36
C SER A 24 -2.87 4.33 -28.25
N ASP A 25 -1.80 3.95 -27.54
CA ASP A 25 -1.26 4.59 -26.35
C ASP A 25 -2.22 4.61 -25.14
N ALA A 26 -3.26 3.78 -25.18
CA ALA A 26 -4.17 3.63 -24.04
C ALA A 26 -3.51 2.82 -22.93
N ILE A 27 -3.69 3.24 -21.68
CA ILE A 27 -3.25 2.50 -20.49
C ILE A 27 -4.13 1.26 -20.33
N ILE A 28 -3.54 0.08 -20.53
CA ILE A 28 -4.27 -1.19 -20.48
C ILE A 28 -4.05 -1.96 -19.18
N TYR A 29 -2.94 -1.69 -18.47
CA TYR A 29 -2.62 -2.33 -17.20
C TYR A 29 -1.68 -1.48 -16.34
N VAL A 30 -1.89 -1.51 -15.04
CA VAL A 30 -1.01 -0.92 -14.02
C VAL A 30 -0.68 -2.00 -12.99
N GLY A 31 0.58 -2.09 -12.58
CA GLY A 31 1.00 -3.05 -11.57
C GLY A 31 2.17 -2.55 -10.73
N LYS A 32 2.25 -3.01 -9.48
CA LYS A 32 3.38 -2.74 -8.60
C LYS A 32 4.46 -3.81 -8.69
N ALA A 33 5.67 -3.44 -8.34
CA ALA A 33 6.82 -4.35 -8.24
C ALA A 33 7.68 -4.02 -7.03
N VAL A 34 8.25 -5.05 -6.40
CA VAL A 34 9.37 -4.94 -5.45
C VAL A 34 10.66 -4.64 -6.21
N SER A 35 10.81 -5.26 -7.39
CA SER A 35 11.86 -5.03 -8.36
C SER A 35 11.22 -4.84 -9.72
N LEU A 36 11.25 -3.61 -10.23
CA LEU A 36 10.72 -3.26 -11.56
C LEU A 36 11.40 -4.10 -12.63
N ARG A 37 12.73 -4.27 -12.56
CA ARG A 37 13.51 -5.08 -13.50
C ARG A 37 12.99 -6.51 -13.60
N ASN A 38 12.84 -7.18 -12.47
CA ASN A 38 12.46 -8.58 -12.44
C ASN A 38 11.00 -8.75 -12.87
N ARG A 39 10.11 -7.90 -12.35
CA ARG A 39 8.68 -8.03 -12.60
C ARG A 39 8.29 -7.71 -14.04
N VAL A 40 8.80 -6.62 -14.61
CA VAL A 40 8.45 -6.23 -15.98
C VAL A 40 9.03 -7.22 -17.00
N ARG A 41 10.27 -7.70 -16.78
CA ARG A 41 10.89 -8.72 -17.66
C ARG A 41 10.08 -10.02 -17.72
N GLN A 42 9.46 -10.45 -16.61
CA GLN A 42 8.64 -11.66 -16.56
C GLN A 42 7.50 -11.65 -17.59
N TYR A 43 6.93 -10.48 -17.93
CA TYR A 43 5.87 -10.38 -18.94
C TYR A 43 6.36 -10.70 -20.36
N PHE A 44 7.62 -10.50 -20.66
CA PHE A 44 8.22 -10.65 -21.99
C PHE A 44 9.11 -11.90 -22.12
N GLN A 45 9.15 -12.75 -21.10
CA GLN A 45 9.84 -14.05 -21.16
C GLN A 45 8.93 -15.13 -21.75
N ALA A 46 9.50 -16.08 -22.50
CA ALA A 46 8.77 -17.02 -23.37
C ALA A 46 7.95 -18.13 -22.66
N CYS A 47 7.98 -18.23 -21.34
CA CYS A 47 7.27 -19.26 -20.57
C CYS A 47 6.14 -18.64 -19.76
N HIS A 48 4.93 -18.64 -20.30
CA HIS A 48 3.74 -18.15 -19.59
C HIS A 48 2.66 -19.22 -19.49
N ASP A 49 2.61 -19.89 -18.33
CA ASP A 49 1.47 -20.70 -17.89
C ASP A 49 0.49 -19.89 -17.00
N GLU A 50 0.49 -18.56 -17.11
CA GLU A 50 -0.28 -17.70 -16.19
C GLU A 50 -1.70 -17.36 -16.68
N GLY A 51 -2.21 -18.08 -17.67
CA GLY A 51 -3.60 -18.01 -18.12
C GLY A 51 -3.84 -17.11 -19.34
N ILE A 52 -4.86 -17.51 -20.13
CA ILE A 52 -5.24 -16.96 -21.45
C ILE A 52 -5.42 -15.42 -21.44
N LYS A 53 -5.97 -14.88 -20.36
CA LYS A 53 -6.23 -13.41 -20.23
C LYS A 53 -4.93 -12.60 -20.15
N LYS A 54 -3.91 -13.14 -19.46
CA LYS A 54 -2.61 -12.47 -19.33
C LYS A 54 -1.84 -12.52 -20.65
N ASP A 55 -1.88 -13.63 -21.36
CA ASP A 55 -1.25 -13.76 -22.66
C ASP A 55 -1.87 -12.80 -23.69
N GLN A 56 -3.20 -12.63 -23.67
CA GLN A 56 -3.87 -11.64 -24.51
C GLN A 56 -3.46 -10.21 -24.19
N MET A 57 -3.23 -9.89 -22.91
CA MET A 57 -2.74 -8.58 -22.49
C MET A 57 -1.32 -8.36 -23.00
N VAL A 58 -0.40 -9.30 -22.79
CA VAL A 58 1.01 -9.19 -23.19
C VAL A 58 1.14 -8.96 -24.70
N LYS A 59 0.35 -9.64 -25.52
CA LYS A 59 0.34 -9.46 -26.97
C LYS A 59 -0.08 -8.06 -27.43
N LYS A 60 -0.77 -7.30 -26.58
CA LYS A 60 -1.22 -5.93 -26.87
C LYS A 60 -0.27 -4.85 -26.39
N ILE A 61 0.68 -5.21 -25.54
CA ILE A 61 1.65 -4.23 -25.01
C ILE A 61 2.58 -3.80 -26.13
N THR A 62 2.57 -2.51 -26.42
CA THR A 62 3.50 -1.88 -27.39
C THR A 62 4.53 -1.01 -26.70
N ARG A 63 4.22 -0.50 -25.51
CA ARG A 63 5.03 0.40 -24.71
C ARG A 63 4.77 0.18 -23.22
N PHE A 64 5.76 0.48 -22.40
CA PHE A 64 5.58 0.57 -20.95
C PHE A 64 6.30 1.80 -20.39
N GLU A 65 5.79 2.29 -19.28
CA GLU A 65 6.39 3.30 -18.43
C GLU A 65 6.56 2.74 -17.02
N TYR A 66 7.38 3.39 -16.20
CA TYR A 66 7.53 3.03 -14.80
C TYR A 66 7.80 4.25 -13.94
N ILE A 67 7.37 4.16 -12.67
CA ILE A 67 7.61 5.16 -11.63
C ILE A 67 8.33 4.45 -10.51
N ILE A 68 9.52 4.92 -10.15
CA ILE A 68 10.28 4.42 -9.00
C ILE A 68 9.67 4.99 -7.73
N THR A 69 9.61 4.18 -6.68
CA THR A 69 9.14 4.59 -5.35
C THR A 69 10.21 4.27 -4.32
N ASP A 70 10.21 4.99 -3.19
CA ASP A 70 11.19 4.77 -2.12
C ASP A 70 10.90 3.48 -1.33
N SER A 71 9.68 2.96 -1.42
CA SER A 71 9.27 1.74 -0.73
C SER A 71 8.19 0.96 -1.48
N GLU A 72 8.05 -0.34 -1.13
CA GLU A 72 6.93 -1.16 -1.63
C GLU A 72 5.57 -0.63 -1.18
N LEU A 73 5.52 0.03 -0.03
CA LEU A 73 4.32 0.62 0.52
C LEU A 73 3.83 1.77 -0.37
N GLU A 74 4.73 2.65 -0.78
CA GLU A 74 4.42 3.72 -1.73
C GLU A 74 3.99 3.17 -3.07
N ALA A 75 4.68 2.13 -3.57
CA ALA A 75 4.30 1.44 -4.80
C ALA A 75 2.86 0.88 -4.72
N LEU A 76 2.46 0.31 -3.58
CA LEU A 76 1.11 -0.22 -3.38
C LEU A 76 0.05 0.89 -3.42
N VAL A 77 0.30 2.00 -2.74
CA VAL A 77 -0.63 3.14 -2.70
C VAL A 77 -0.72 3.80 -4.07
N LEU A 78 0.41 3.99 -4.74
CA LEU A 78 0.48 4.57 -6.08
C LEU A 78 -0.26 3.69 -7.11
N GLU A 79 -0.02 2.36 -7.10
CA GLU A 79 -0.75 1.40 -7.95
C GLU A 79 -2.27 1.56 -7.77
N CYS A 80 -2.74 1.59 -6.52
CA CYS A 80 -4.17 1.73 -6.22
C CYS A 80 -4.76 3.03 -6.77
N ASN A 81 -4.04 4.15 -6.61
CA ASN A 81 -4.49 5.47 -7.09
C ASN A 81 -4.53 5.52 -8.62
N LEU A 82 -3.49 5.03 -9.31
CA LEU A 82 -3.44 4.97 -10.77
C LEU A 82 -4.53 4.05 -11.35
N ILE A 83 -4.81 2.91 -10.70
CA ILE A 83 -5.91 2.03 -11.13
C ILE A 83 -7.27 2.72 -10.98
N LYS A 84 -7.49 3.52 -9.94
CA LYS A 84 -8.72 4.28 -9.75
C LYS A 84 -8.88 5.37 -10.79
N GLU A 85 -7.80 6.08 -11.10
CA GLU A 85 -7.76 7.19 -12.03
C GLU A 85 -7.97 6.71 -13.47
N TYR A 86 -7.14 5.78 -13.93
CA TYR A 86 -7.13 5.35 -15.33
C TYR A 86 -8.11 4.20 -15.63
N ARG A 87 -8.55 3.45 -14.63
CA ARG A 87 -9.45 2.28 -14.77
C ARG A 87 -9.01 1.33 -15.89
N PRO A 88 -7.75 0.84 -15.89
CA PRO A 88 -7.23 0.09 -17.00
C PRO A 88 -8.02 -1.20 -17.24
N LYS A 89 -8.26 -1.51 -18.51
CA LYS A 89 -9.11 -2.63 -18.92
C LYS A 89 -8.69 -3.96 -18.27
N TYR A 90 -7.41 -4.28 -18.27
CA TYR A 90 -6.96 -5.58 -17.76
C TYR A 90 -6.89 -5.63 -16.23
N ASN A 91 -6.73 -4.51 -15.54
CA ASN A 91 -6.92 -4.48 -14.08
C ASN A 91 -8.37 -4.80 -13.72
N THR A 92 -9.33 -4.36 -14.50
CA THR A 92 -10.77 -4.65 -14.28
C THR A 92 -11.11 -6.10 -14.66
N MET A 93 -10.63 -6.59 -15.81
CA MET A 93 -10.92 -7.96 -16.29
C MET A 93 -10.27 -9.06 -15.44
N LEU A 94 -9.13 -8.80 -14.82
CA LEU A 94 -8.48 -9.73 -13.88
C LEU A 94 -9.19 -9.76 -12.52
N ARG A 95 -10.15 -8.87 -12.29
CA ARG A 95 -10.88 -8.68 -11.04
C ARG A 95 -12.10 -9.58 -10.83
N ASP A 96 -12.57 -10.29 -11.83
CA ASP A 96 -13.96 -10.79 -11.87
C ASP A 96 -14.36 -11.86 -10.85
N ASP A 97 -13.45 -12.38 -9.97
CA ASP A 97 -13.80 -13.51 -9.09
C ASP A 97 -13.37 -13.40 -7.62
N LYS A 98 -12.82 -12.28 -7.15
CA LYS A 98 -12.29 -12.20 -5.77
C LYS A 98 -12.75 -10.96 -5.03
N THR A 99 -13.23 -11.14 -3.79
CA THR A 99 -13.48 -10.05 -2.83
C THR A 99 -12.16 -9.34 -2.50
N TYR A 100 -11.99 -8.11 -2.96
CA TYR A 100 -10.76 -7.35 -2.81
C TYR A 100 -10.50 -6.95 -1.36
N PRO A 101 -9.23 -6.89 -0.95
CA PRO A 101 -8.85 -6.34 0.33
C PRO A 101 -8.93 -4.82 0.34
N TYR A 102 -9.33 -4.29 1.48
CA TYR A 102 -9.37 -2.86 1.81
C TYR A 102 -8.65 -2.61 3.12
N ILE A 103 -8.12 -1.41 3.28
CA ILE A 103 -7.68 -0.87 4.56
C ILE A 103 -8.84 -0.05 5.12
N LYS A 104 -9.29 -0.40 6.32
CA LYS A 104 -10.37 0.30 7.03
C LYS A 104 -9.76 1.11 8.18
N VAL A 105 -10.08 2.40 8.24
CA VAL A 105 -9.76 3.28 9.38
C VAL A 105 -11.05 3.63 10.12
N THR A 106 -11.15 3.24 11.39
CA THR A 106 -12.39 3.36 12.19
C THR A 106 -12.54 4.76 12.80
N LEU A 107 -12.73 5.78 11.94
CA LEU A 107 -12.78 7.19 12.36
C LEU A 107 -13.92 7.51 13.35
N GLY A 108 -14.93 6.65 13.43
CA GLY A 108 -16.03 6.77 14.40
C GLY A 108 -15.64 6.39 15.84
N GLU A 109 -14.50 5.73 16.06
CA GLU A 109 -13.96 5.44 17.37
C GLU A 109 -13.20 6.67 17.91
N GLU A 110 -13.16 6.84 19.22
CA GLU A 110 -12.41 7.93 19.85
C GLU A 110 -10.91 7.79 19.61
N PHE A 111 -10.40 6.54 19.67
CA PHE A 111 -9.06 6.14 19.28
C PHE A 111 -9.14 5.19 18.08
N PRO A 112 -9.14 5.71 16.85
CA PRO A 112 -9.34 4.88 15.65
C PRO A 112 -8.30 3.77 15.48
N ARG A 113 -8.70 2.72 14.75
CA ARG A 113 -7.82 1.59 14.39
C ARG A 113 -7.66 1.50 12.88
N VAL A 114 -6.54 0.93 12.45
CA VAL A 114 -6.29 0.56 11.06
C VAL A 114 -6.44 -0.96 10.93
N LEU A 115 -7.40 -1.40 10.13
CA LEU A 115 -7.83 -2.80 10.05
C LEU A 115 -7.88 -3.28 8.60
N PHE A 116 -7.64 -4.59 8.42
CA PHE A 116 -7.91 -5.28 7.17
C PHE A 116 -9.40 -5.61 7.06
N CYS A 117 -10.00 -5.39 5.90
CA CYS A 117 -11.35 -5.87 5.62
C CYS A 117 -11.52 -6.24 4.13
N ARG A 118 -12.57 -7.02 3.85
CA ARG A 118 -12.96 -7.38 2.48
C ARG A 118 -14.37 -6.88 2.12
N GLN A 119 -15.10 -6.40 3.11
CA GLN A 119 -16.46 -5.91 2.92
C GLN A 119 -16.55 -4.45 3.34
N LEU A 120 -17.15 -3.63 2.51
CA LEU A 120 -17.49 -2.26 2.81
C LEU A 120 -18.78 -2.23 3.64
N LYS A 121 -18.76 -1.51 4.75
CA LYS A 121 -19.95 -1.28 5.59
C LYS A 121 -20.27 0.21 5.59
N LYS A 122 -21.57 0.53 5.64
CA LYS A 122 -22.03 1.91 5.85
C LYS A 122 -21.87 2.26 7.33
N ASP A 123 -20.65 2.56 7.75
CA ASP A 123 -20.31 3.02 9.09
C ASP A 123 -19.47 4.32 9.01
N LYS A 124 -19.11 4.87 10.16
CA LYS A 124 -18.26 6.07 10.25
C LYS A 124 -16.78 5.77 9.99
N SER A 125 -16.47 4.70 9.24
CA SER A 125 -15.11 4.32 8.89
C SER A 125 -14.74 4.82 7.51
N ARG A 126 -13.45 5.08 7.30
CA ARG A 126 -12.91 5.37 5.99
C ARG A 126 -12.27 4.12 5.40
N TYR A 127 -12.51 3.88 4.12
CA TYR A 127 -12.02 2.71 3.41
C TYR A 127 -11.08 3.12 2.29
N PHE A 128 -9.93 2.45 2.21
CA PHE A 128 -8.92 2.63 1.17
C PHE A 128 -8.79 1.33 0.39
N GLY A 129 -8.69 1.43 -0.90
CA GLY A 129 -8.68 0.27 -1.81
C GLY A 129 -9.65 0.47 -2.97
N PRO A 130 -9.98 -0.56 -3.73
CA PRO A 130 -9.53 -1.95 -3.59
C PRO A 130 -8.05 -2.14 -3.93
N TYR A 131 -7.36 -3.02 -3.19
CA TYR A 131 -5.98 -3.39 -3.46
C TYR A 131 -5.90 -4.75 -4.16
N THR A 132 -4.80 -5.01 -4.87
CA THR A 132 -4.62 -6.23 -5.65
C THR A 132 -4.07 -7.41 -4.84
N SER A 133 -3.34 -7.13 -3.75
CA SER A 133 -2.68 -8.14 -2.91
C SER A 133 -3.10 -8.04 -1.45
N ALA A 134 -3.68 -9.12 -0.92
CA ALA A 134 -4.05 -9.21 0.49
C ALA A 134 -2.83 -9.28 1.43
N GLY A 135 -1.74 -9.93 0.99
CA GLY A 135 -0.48 -9.96 1.73
C GLY A 135 0.09 -8.55 1.89
N ALA A 136 0.29 -7.86 0.77
CA ALA A 136 0.82 -6.49 0.78
C ALA A 136 -0.03 -5.51 1.63
N VAL A 137 -1.36 -5.68 1.63
CA VAL A 137 -2.24 -4.86 2.51
C VAL A 137 -2.00 -5.15 3.98
N LYS A 138 -1.82 -6.42 4.38
CA LYS A 138 -1.53 -6.77 5.78
C LYS A 138 -0.17 -6.22 6.22
N ASP A 139 0.86 -6.41 5.38
CA ASP A 139 2.20 -5.89 5.66
C ASP A 139 2.19 -4.36 5.78
N THR A 140 1.43 -3.68 4.92
CA THR A 140 1.19 -2.24 4.98
C THR A 140 0.54 -1.82 6.29
N ILE A 141 -0.54 -2.50 6.70
CA ILE A 141 -1.23 -2.20 7.96
C ILE A 141 -0.29 -2.39 9.15
N ASP A 142 0.51 -3.45 9.16
CA ASP A 142 1.43 -3.72 10.26
C ASP A 142 2.57 -2.70 10.30
N LEU A 143 3.03 -2.24 9.14
CA LEU A 143 4.01 -1.18 9.05
C LEU A 143 3.44 0.18 9.52
N LEU A 144 2.24 0.57 9.09
CA LEU A 144 1.57 1.78 9.57
C LEU A 144 1.37 1.77 11.08
N LYS A 145 0.97 0.62 11.64
CA LYS A 145 0.83 0.46 13.10
C LYS A 145 2.16 0.68 13.83
N LYS A 146 3.26 0.18 13.29
CA LYS A 146 4.60 0.35 13.86
C LYS A 146 5.10 1.80 13.75
N ILE A 147 4.98 2.42 12.58
CA ILE A 147 5.46 3.80 12.34
C ILE A 147 4.71 4.81 13.21
N TYR A 148 3.38 4.70 13.25
CA TYR A 148 2.54 5.67 13.96
C TYR A 148 2.16 5.21 15.37
N HIS A 149 2.68 4.05 15.83
CA HIS A 149 2.41 3.46 17.16
C HIS A 149 0.92 3.28 17.45
N LEU A 150 0.16 2.82 16.46
CA LEU A 150 -1.29 2.70 16.54
C LEU A 150 -1.71 1.44 17.31
N ARG A 151 -2.80 1.55 18.07
CA ARG A 151 -3.33 0.42 18.81
C ARG A 151 -3.83 -0.71 17.92
N THR A 152 -3.62 -1.94 18.37
CA THR A 152 -4.09 -3.16 17.69
C THR A 152 -5.21 -3.87 18.44
N CYS A 153 -5.43 -3.51 19.72
CA CYS A 153 -6.37 -4.17 20.61
C CYS A 153 -7.84 -3.86 20.27
N ASN A 154 -8.74 -4.75 20.73
CA ASN A 154 -10.18 -4.61 20.54
C ASN A 154 -10.89 -3.94 21.74
N ARG A 155 -10.14 -3.33 22.68
CA ARG A 155 -10.74 -2.62 23.83
C ARG A 155 -11.63 -1.49 23.35
N VAL A 156 -12.75 -1.29 24.04
CA VAL A 156 -13.68 -0.19 23.75
C VAL A 156 -13.25 1.05 24.52
N LEU A 157 -12.61 1.97 23.85
CA LEU A 157 -12.14 3.21 24.47
C LEU A 157 -13.16 4.33 24.17
N PRO A 158 -13.45 5.20 25.18
CA PRO A 158 -12.73 5.39 26.46
C PRO A 158 -13.18 4.48 27.60
N ARG A 159 -14.27 3.70 27.44
CA ARG A 159 -14.88 2.89 28.51
C ARG A 159 -13.89 2.00 29.28
N ASP A 160 -12.90 1.46 28.59
CA ASP A 160 -11.97 0.46 29.14
C ASP A 160 -10.61 1.07 29.55
N ILE A 161 -10.52 2.41 29.66
CA ILE A 161 -9.30 3.08 30.14
C ILE A 161 -9.03 2.72 31.61
N GLY A 162 -7.80 2.29 31.88
CA GLY A 162 -7.32 1.98 33.24
C GLY A 162 -7.82 0.67 33.85
N LYS A 163 -8.67 -0.10 33.14
CA LYS A 163 -9.23 -1.36 33.68
C LYS A 163 -8.23 -2.52 33.73
N GLU A 164 -7.28 -2.55 32.81
CA GLU A 164 -6.32 -3.63 32.67
C GLU A 164 -4.92 -3.07 32.44
N ARG A 165 -3.91 -3.88 32.72
CA ARG A 165 -2.50 -3.51 32.46
C ARG A 165 -2.27 -3.23 30.97
N PRO A 166 -1.28 -2.38 30.62
CA PRO A 166 -0.86 -2.20 29.25
C PRO A 166 -0.38 -3.54 28.66
N CYS A 167 -0.68 -3.77 27.38
CA CYS A 167 -0.30 -5.00 26.70
C CYS A 167 1.16 -4.98 26.24
N LEU A 168 1.66 -6.12 25.75
CA LEU A 168 3.02 -6.27 25.25
C LEU A 168 3.40 -5.18 24.22
N ASN A 169 2.47 -4.78 23.34
CA ASN A 169 2.76 -3.76 22.31
C ASN A 169 3.18 -2.39 22.90
N TYR A 170 2.72 -2.07 24.10
CA TYR A 170 3.22 -0.89 24.79
C TYR A 170 4.67 -1.09 25.24
N HIS A 171 4.99 -2.23 25.86
CA HIS A 171 6.33 -2.52 26.38
C HIS A 171 7.40 -2.64 25.28
N ILE A 172 7.00 -3.05 24.08
CA ILE A 172 7.88 -3.10 22.89
C ILE A 172 7.78 -1.84 22.02
N HIS A 173 7.21 -0.75 22.55
CA HIS A 173 7.08 0.55 21.91
C HIS A 173 6.30 0.55 20.58
N GLN A 174 5.43 -0.41 20.34
CA GLN A 174 4.57 -0.48 19.15
C GLN A 174 3.19 0.17 19.36
N CYS A 175 2.86 0.59 20.59
CA CYS A 175 1.61 1.26 20.92
C CYS A 175 1.84 2.24 22.07
N GLN A 176 1.21 3.40 22.04
CA GLN A 176 1.32 4.42 23.09
C GLN A 176 0.30 4.26 24.23
N ALA A 177 -0.32 3.09 24.32
CA ALA A 177 -1.29 2.72 25.35
C ALA A 177 -2.40 3.78 25.61
N PRO A 178 -3.22 4.14 24.61
CA PRO A 178 -4.39 4.97 24.85
C PRO A 178 -5.37 4.33 25.86
N CYS A 179 -5.29 3.02 26.03
CA CYS A 179 -6.03 2.29 27.05
C CYS A 179 -5.57 2.57 28.50
N GLN A 180 -4.47 3.29 28.70
CA GLN A 180 -3.98 3.76 29.98
C GLN A 180 -4.08 5.28 30.12
N GLY A 181 -4.53 5.99 29.06
CA GLY A 181 -4.50 7.42 29.04
C GLY A 181 -3.10 8.06 28.89
N TYR A 182 -2.11 7.27 28.41
CA TYR A 182 -0.72 7.76 28.24
C TYR A 182 -0.53 8.63 27.01
N ILE A 183 -1.53 8.71 26.16
CA ILE A 183 -1.59 9.63 25.02
C ILE A 183 -2.96 10.30 24.98
N SER A 184 -2.99 11.59 24.67
CA SER A 184 -4.25 12.32 24.49
C SER A 184 -4.99 11.88 23.24
N LYS A 185 -6.29 12.15 23.18
CA LYS A 185 -7.11 11.86 22.01
C LYS A 185 -6.66 12.67 20.79
N GLU A 186 -6.29 13.92 21.01
CA GLU A 186 -5.85 14.88 20.01
C GLU A 186 -4.54 14.39 19.36
N GLU A 187 -3.54 14.09 20.16
CA GLU A 187 -2.26 13.57 19.69
C GLU A 187 -2.39 12.22 18.96
N TYR A 188 -3.26 11.33 19.45
CA TYR A 188 -3.52 10.08 18.79
C TYR A 188 -4.21 10.27 17.43
N ARG A 189 -5.18 11.20 17.36
CA ARG A 189 -5.88 11.52 16.11
C ARG A 189 -4.97 12.16 15.07
N GLU A 190 -4.01 12.95 15.48
CA GLU A 190 -2.99 13.51 14.58
C GLU A 190 -2.21 12.39 13.88
N LYS A 191 -1.78 11.36 14.60
CA LYS A 191 -1.10 10.19 14.02
C LYS A 191 -2.00 9.41 13.06
N ILE A 192 -3.27 9.26 13.37
CA ILE A 192 -4.26 8.67 12.47
C ILE A 192 -4.41 9.51 11.19
N ASN A 193 -4.44 10.84 11.31
CA ASN A 193 -4.53 11.72 10.15
C ASN A 193 -3.30 11.59 9.25
N GLN A 194 -2.09 11.53 9.82
CA GLN A 194 -0.87 11.27 9.07
C GLN A 194 -0.91 9.92 8.32
N ALA A 195 -1.39 8.86 8.97
CA ALA A 195 -1.60 7.56 8.32
C ALA A 195 -2.66 7.62 7.20
N VAL A 196 -3.72 8.40 7.39
CA VAL A 196 -4.77 8.63 6.38
C VAL A 196 -4.22 9.43 5.20
N ASP A 197 -3.43 10.47 5.44
CA ASP A 197 -2.80 11.27 4.38
C ASP A 197 -1.83 10.44 3.57
N PHE A 198 -1.04 9.59 4.22
CA PHE A 198 -0.21 8.61 3.55
C PHE A 198 -1.04 7.70 2.62
N LEU A 199 -2.15 7.12 3.11
CA LEU A 199 -3.03 6.25 2.32
C LEU A 199 -3.77 6.99 1.19
N ASN A 200 -3.90 8.31 1.26
CA ASN A 200 -4.41 9.14 0.17
C ASN A 200 -3.37 9.42 -0.94
N GLY A 201 -2.11 9.09 -0.70
CA GLY A 201 -1.01 9.43 -1.61
C GLY A 201 -0.48 10.86 -1.44
N ASN A 202 -0.89 11.55 -0.38
CA ASN A 202 -0.35 12.86 -0.02
C ASN A 202 0.93 12.66 0.79
N TYR A 203 2.00 12.25 0.12
CA TYR A 203 3.31 12.20 0.76
C TYR A 203 3.91 13.60 0.78
N GLN A 204 4.01 14.19 1.94
CA GLN A 204 5.20 14.97 2.20
C GLN A 204 6.30 13.95 2.47
N PRO A 205 7.45 13.99 1.77
CA PRO A 205 8.56 13.11 2.11
C PRO A 205 8.89 13.38 3.57
N CYS A 206 8.62 12.39 4.40
CA CYS A 206 9.02 12.43 5.81
C CYS A 206 10.53 12.18 5.83
N LEU A 207 11.31 13.21 5.50
CA LEU A 207 12.78 13.26 5.55
C LEU A 207 13.34 13.12 6.98
N LEU A 208 12.59 12.56 7.92
CA LEU A 208 12.95 12.54 9.34
C LEU A 208 13.27 11.15 9.90
N TYR A 209 13.50 10.14 9.07
CA TYR A 209 14.03 8.85 9.55
C TYR A 209 15.20 8.33 8.72
N THR A 210 16.17 9.18 8.39
CA THR A 210 17.55 8.74 8.29
C THR A 210 18.18 8.93 9.67
N SER A 211 18.09 7.91 10.51
CA SER A 211 19.07 7.74 11.59
C SER A 211 20.45 7.83 10.95
N PRO A 212 21.34 8.73 11.39
CA PRO A 212 22.71 8.73 10.89
C PRO A 212 23.30 7.36 11.19
N SER A 213 23.79 6.70 10.13
CA SER A 213 24.53 5.46 10.25
C SER A 213 25.69 5.67 11.21
N PRO A 214 25.99 4.73 12.15
CA PRO A 214 27.12 4.87 13.08
C PRO A 214 28.50 4.92 12.40
N ARG A 215 28.57 5.06 11.09
CA ARG A 215 29.82 5.08 10.30
C ARG A 215 30.31 6.48 9.90
N ASP A 216 29.57 7.54 10.20
CA ASP A 216 29.94 8.91 9.81
C ASP A 216 30.51 9.77 10.95
N THR A 217 31.05 9.13 11.98
CA THR A 217 31.90 9.81 12.98
C THR A 217 33.36 9.39 12.79
N ARG A 218 34.02 10.08 11.87
CA ARG A 218 35.45 10.28 11.89
C ARG A 218 35.79 11.70 11.51
#